data_7313bc7d04b4daaff0b295c3926a1ee9
#
_entry.id   7313bc7d04b4daaff0b295c3926a1ee9
#
_cell.length_a   1.000
_cell.length_b   1.000
_cell.length_c   1.000
_cell.angle_alpha   90.00
_cell.angle_beta   90.00
_cell.angle_gamma   90.00
#
_symmetry.space_group_name_H-M   'P 1'
#
loop_
_entity.id
_entity.type
_entity.pdbx_description
1 polymer ?
#
loop_
_entity_poly.entity_id
_entity_poly.type
_entity_poly.pdbx_seq_one_letter_code
_entity_poly.pdbx_strand_id
1 'polypeptide(L)'
;VIQAAKRFAGSHVPIFGVNFGTLGFLTEVEKPRIQKALYEILSGNYEVEKRMALTGRVQKTSVGEAIGIAINEFIIGKQDFGHMITANVYVDDELMDTYVADGILVSTPTGSTAYNLSAAGPVLVPSMEAMIITPICPHSLNKRSLVVSSNSKLRIEVGKTKENLSLIHI
;
A
#
# COMPACT_ATOMS: atom_id res chain seq x y z
N VAL A 1 -10.39 8.76 6.62
CA VAL A 1 -9.94 7.52 7.31
C VAL A 1 -8.45 7.33 7.16
N ILE A 2 -7.87 7.26 5.93
CA ILE A 2 -6.43 6.99 5.69
C ILE A 2 -5.51 7.94 6.46
N GLN A 3 -5.75 9.25 6.45
CA GLN A 3 -4.93 10.23 7.19
C GLN A 3 -4.96 9.99 8.70
N ALA A 4 -6.13 9.64 9.25
CA ALA A 4 -6.24 9.26 10.66
C ALA A 4 -5.48 7.96 10.93
N ALA A 5 -5.61 6.95 10.07
CA ALA A 5 -4.89 5.69 10.20
C ALA A 5 -3.37 5.87 10.19
N LYS A 6 -2.83 6.71 9.31
CA LYS A 6 -1.41 7.06 9.32
C LYS A 6 -0.97 7.74 10.61
N ARG A 7 -1.77 8.68 11.12
CA ARG A 7 -1.46 9.45 12.33
C ARG A 7 -1.47 8.60 13.59
N PHE A 8 -2.37 7.62 13.66
CA PHE A 8 -2.57 6.76 14.82
C PHE A 8 -1.98 5.36 14.65
N ALA A 9 -1.24 5.10 13.57
CA ALA A 9 -0.57 3.82 13.37
C ALA A 9 0.34 3.49 14.57
N GLY A 10 0.19 2.27 15.12
CA GLY A 10 0.94 1.81 16.28
C GLY A 10 0.46 2.34 17.63
N SER A 11 -0.54 3.23 17.70
CA SER A 11 -1.06 3.78 18.97
C SER A 11 -2.14 2.92 19.64
N HIS A 12 -2.59 1.84 18.99
CA HIS A 12 -3.71 1.00 19.42
C HIS A 12 -5.05 1.74 19.60
N VAL A 13 -5.18 2.94 19.02
CA VAL A 13 -6.44 3.70 19.01
C VAL A 13 -7.30 3.24 17.84
N PRO A 14 -8.50 2.67 18.08
CA PRO A 14 -9.40 2.28 17.01
C PRO A 14 -9.91 3.50 16.23
N ILE A 15 -10.12 3.33 14.94
CA ILE A 15 -10.62 4.39 14.06
C ILE A 15 -11.98 3.98 13.53
N PHE A 16 -12.97 4.80 13.79
CA PHE A 16 -14.32 4.62 13.29
C PHE A 16 -14.57 5.55 12.11
N GLY A 17 -14.81 4.97 10.94
CA GLY A 17 -15.03 5.71 9.70
C GLY A 17 -16.51 5.95 9.43
N VAL A 18 -16.89 7.23 9.28
CA VAL A 18 -18.25 7.62 8.88
C VAL A 18 -18.23 8.19 7.47
N ASN A 19 -19.15 7.73 6.62
CA ASN A 19 -19.31 8.20 5.26
C ASN A 19 -20.26 9.39 5.19
N PHE A 20 -19.78 10.52 4.65
CA PHE A 20 -20.55 11.72 4.38
C PHE A 20 -20.82 11.94 2.88
N GLY A 21 -20.40 11.05 2.01
CA GLY A 21 -20.52 11.18 0.56
C GLY A 21 -20.68 9.82 -0.12
N THR A 22 -19.87 9.53 -1.12
CA THR A 22 -19.85 8.21 -1.78
C THR A 22 -19.28 7.13 -0.87
N LEU A 23 -19.92 5.97 -0.84
CA LEU A 23 -19.49 4.83 -0.05
C LEU A 23 -18.08 4.39 -0.48
N GLY A 24 -17.17 4.25 0.47
CA GLY A 24 -15.82 3.76 0.26
C GLY A 24 -15.53 2.51 1.10
N PHE A 25 -14.49 1.78 0.74
CA PHE A 25 -14.09 0.53 1.40
C PHE A 25 -13.64 0.67 2.87
N LEU A 26 -13.43 1.91 3.34
CA LEU A 26 -12.91 2.20 4.69
C LEU A 26 -13.93 2.88 5.61
N THR A 27 -15.18 2.98 5.20
CA THR A 27 -16.25 3.60 5.98
C THR A 27 -17.42 2.63 6.12
N GLU A 28 -17.84 2.36 7.36
CA GLU A 28 -18.83 1.33 7.65
C GLU A 28 -20.22 1.91 7.88
N VAL A 29 -20.30 3.20 8.24
CA VAL A 29 -21.55 3.83 8.66
C VAL A 29 -21.82 5.09 7.85
N GLU A 30 -23.04 5.17 7.34
CA GLU A 30 -23.57 6.37 6.70
C GLU A 30 -24.09 7.38 7.73
N LYS A 31 -24.09 8.67 7.34
CA LYS A 31 -24.51 9.78 8.20
C LYS A 31 -25.81 9.54 8.99
N PRO A 32 -26.91 9.00 8.42
CA PRO A 32 -28.15 8.79 9.17
C PRO A 32 -28.04 7.77 10.32
N ARG A 33 -27.03 6.90 10.28
CA ARG A 33 -26.83 5.82 11.26
C ARG A 33 -25.79 6.14 12.34
N ILE A 34 -25.22 7.34 12.35
CA ILE A 34 -24.14 7.73 13.29
C ILE A 34 -24.57 7.57 14.74
N GLN A 35 -25.76 8.07 15.11
CA GLN A 35 -26.22 8.03 16.51
C GLN A 35 -26.34 6.58 17.02
N LYS A 36 -26.91 5.69 16.20
CA LYS A 36 -27.02 4.28 16.55
C LYS A 36 -25.63 3.64 16.69
N ALA A 37 -24.73 3.88 15.74
CA ALA A 37 -23.38 3.33 15.77
C ALA A 37 -22.57 3.82 16.99
N LEU A 38 -22.68 5.10 17.35
CA LEU A 38 -22.05 5.62 18.55
C LEU A 38 -22.61 4.98 19.82
N TYR A 39 -23.92 4.73 19.89
CA TYR A 39 -24.53 4.03 21.00
C TYR A 39 -23.97 2.60 21.12
N GLU A 40 -23.89 1.85 20.04
CA GLU A 40 -23.31 0.50 20.02
C GLU A 40 -21.83 0.52 20.47
N ILE A 41 -21.03 1.46 19.98
CA ILE A 41 -19.61 1.62 20.40
C ILE A 41 -19.51 1.90 21.89
N LEU A 42 -20.31 2.83 22.43
CA LEU A 42 -20.30 3.19 23.84
C LEU A 42 -20.81 2.05 24.73
N SER A 43 -21.66 1.18 24.20
CA SER A 43 -22.17 -0.02 24.87
C SER A 43 -21.22 -1.23 24.77
N GLY A 44 -20.07 -1.09 24.08
CA GLY A 44 -19.10 -2.16 23.90
C GLY A 44 -19.47 -3.17 22.78
N ASN A 45 -20.53 -2.90 22.00
CA ASN A 45 -21.01 -3.76 20.93
C ASN A 45 -20.30 -3.43 19.61
N TYR A 46 -19.02 -3.73 19.51
CA TYR A 46 -18.23 -3.55 18.31
C TYR A 46 -17.09 -4.55 18.23
N GLU A 47 -16.60 -4.78 17.03
CA GLU A 47 -15.39 -5.55 16.76
C GLU A 47 -14.31 -4.62 16.18
N VAL A 48 -13.05 -4.89 16.51
CA VAL A 48 -11.91 -4.16 15.97
C VAL A 48 -11.22 -5.00 14.92
N GLU A 49 -11.30 -4.57 13.66
CA GLU A 49 -10.56 -5.18 12.58
C GLU A 49 -9.13 -4.61 12.54
N LYS A 50 -8.13 -5.49 12.57
CA LYS A 50 -6.73 -5.11 12.41
C LYS A 50 -6.41 -5.00 10.93
N ARG A 51 -5.79 -3.90 10.53
CA ARG A 51 -5.31 -3.64 9.17
C ARG A 51 -3.80 -3.52 9.16
N MET A 52 -3.18 -4.19 8.21
CA MET A 52 -1.75 -4.10 7.96
C MET A 52 -1.39 -2.72 7.42
N ALA A 53 -0.22 -2.22 7.80
CA ALA A 53 0.41 -1.05 7.20
C ALA A 53 1.82 -1.38 6.74
N LEU A 54 2.28 -0.73 5.67
CA LEU A 54 3.64 -0.82 5.17
C LEU A 54 4.49 0.28 5.78
N THR A 55 5.72 -0.07 6.14
CA THR A 55 6.78 0.90 6.44
C THR A 55 7.91 0.71 5.44
N GLY A 56 8.60 1.78 5.08
CA GLY A 56 9.68 1.69 4.12
C GLY A 56 10.83 2.65 4.41
N ARG A 57 11.96 2.39 3.74
CA ARG A 57 13.15 3.25 3.77
C ARG A 57 13.71 3.40 2.37
N VAL A 58 14.13 4.61 2.02
CA VAL A 58 14.93 4.87 0.81
C VAL A 58 16.40 4.85 1.21
N GLN A 59 17.18 4.05 0.54
CA GLN A 59 18.62 3.96 0.76
C GLN A 59 19.36 4.62 -0.42
N LYS A 60 19.67 5.91 -0.29
CA LYS A 60 20.53 6.64 -1.23
C LYS A 60 22.01 6.66 -0.80
N THR A 61 22.24 6.46 0.49
CA THR A 61 23.55 6.43 1.14
C THR A 61 23.60 5.28 2.14
N SER A 62 24.69 5.15 2.88
CA SER A 62 24.82 4.12 3.94
C SER A 62 23.79 4.25 5.07
N VAL A 63 23.16 5.42 5.22
CA VAL A 63 22.08 5.66 6.19
C VAL A 63 20.79 5.87 5.42
N GLY A 64 19.87 4.89 5.49
CA GLY A 64 18.56 4.99 4.83
C GLY A 64 17.64 5.98 5.55
N GLU A 65 16.88 6.75 4.78
CA GLU A 65 15.82 7.62 5.30
C GLU A 65 14.48 6.87 5.36
N ALA A 66 13.74 7.03 6.47
CA ALA A 66 12.40 6.47 6.59
C ALA A 66 11.44 7.19 5.64
N ILE A 67 10.66 6.41 4.87
CA ILE A 67 9.65 6.97 3.95
C ILE A 67 8.36 7.31 4.67
N GLY A 68 8.09 6.66 5.80
CA GLY A 68 6.84 6.77 6.53
C GLY A 68 5.97 5.51 6.46
N ILE A 69 4.67 5.68 6.65
CA ILE A 69 3.69 4.61 6.75
C ILE A 69 2.69 4.73 5.60
N ALA A 70 2.44 3.63 4.89
CA ALA A 70 1.37 3.52 3.91
C ALA A 70 0.30 2.53 4.39
N ILE A 71 -0.96 2.95 4.34
CA ILE A 71 -2.12 2.10 4.62
C ILE A 71 -2.54 1.36 3.34
N ASN A 72 -2.44 2.01 2.20
CA ASN A 72 -2.74 1.41 0.91
C ASN A 72 -1.46 0.88 0.24
N GLU A 73 -0.62 1.75 -0.29
CA GLU A 73 0.54 1.37 -1.08
C GLU A 73 1.69 2.39 -1.03
N PHE A 74 2.89 1.91 -1.41
CA PHE A 74 4.00 2.72 -1.91
C PHE A 74 4.12 2.54 -3.41
N ILE A 75 4.41 3.62 -4.13
CA ILE A 75 4.66 3.62 -5.57
C ILE A 75 6.07 4.13 -5.81
N ILE A 76 6.83 3.38 -6.58
CA ILE A 76 8.19 3.72 -7.00
C ILE A 76 8.14 3.89 -8.52
N GLY A 77 8.41 5.08 -9.01
CA GLY A 77 8.37 5.39 -10.43
C GLY A 77 9.25 6.58 -10.78
N LYS A 78 9.24 6.99 -12.03
CA LYS A 78 9.87 8.24 -12.46
C LYS A 78 8.93 9.42 -12.24
N GLN A 79 9.54 10.58 -12.00
CA GLN A 79 8.81 11.84 -11.86
C GLN A 79 8.27 12.34 -13.20
N ASP A 80 8.98 12.04 -14.29
CA ASP A 80 8.62 12.46 -15.64
C ASP A 80 7.86 11.35 -16.39
N PHE A 81 6.77 11.72 -17.06
CA PHE A 81 5.97 10.82 -17.88
C PHE A 81 6.75 10.28 -19.08
N GLY A 82 6.48 9.03 -19.47
CA GLY A 82 7.01 8.42 -20.69
C GLY A 82 8.35 7.71 -20.55
N HIS A 83 8.88 7.59 -19.34
CA HIS A 83 10.12 6.87 -19.10
C HIS A 83 9.92 5.68 -18.15
N MET A 84 10.24 4.50 -18.60
CA MET A 84 10.22 3.29 -17.79
C MET A 84 11.39 3.22 -16.82
N ILE A 85 11.18 2.55 -15.70
CA ILE A 85 12.25 2.16 -14.78
C ILE A 85 12.61 0.69 -15.00
N THR A 86 13.86 0.33 -14.69
CA THR A 86 14.23 -1.07 -14.48
C THR A 86 14.35 -1.28 -12.99
N ALA A 87 13.52 -2.15 -12.44
CA ALA A 87 13.45 -2.43 -11.02
C ALA A 87 13.71 -3.92 -10.75
N ASN A 88 14.73 -4.21 -9.97
CA ASN A 88 15.00 -5.53 -9.43
C ASN A 88 14.27 -5.69 -8.10
N VAL A 89 13.44 -6.68 -8.00
CA VAL A 89 12.64 -6.98 -6.80
C VAL A 89 13.22 -8.17 -6.09
N TYR A 90 13.61 -7.98 -4.85
CA TYR A 90 14.15 -9.01 -3.97
C TYR A 90 13.18 -9.27 -2.82
N VAL A 91 12.99 -10.53 -2.49
CA VAL A 91 12.24 -10.99 -1.32
C VAL A 91 13.19 -11.83 -0.47
N ASP A 92 13.37 -11.45 0.79
CA ASP A 92 14.29 -12.11 1.73
C ASP A 92 15.73 -12.29 1.15
N ASP A 93 16.20 -11.22 0.47
CA ASP A 93 17.48 -11.09 -0.24
C ASP A 93 17.64 -11.96 -1.50
N GLU A 94 16.65 -12.74 -1.91
CA GLU A 94 16.61 -13.46 -3.18
C GLU A 94 15.97 -12.62 -4.29
N LEU A 95 16.62 -12.56 -5.47
CA LEU A 95 16.07 -11.87 -6.64
C LEU A 95 14.88 -12.66 -7.20
N MET A 96 13.69 -12.12 -7.03
CA MET A 96 12.46 -12.73 -7.53
C MET A 96 12.17 -12.38 -8.98
N ASP A 97 12.34 -11.12 -9.35
CA ASP A 97 12.09 -10.67 -10.72
C ASP A 97 12.76 -9.33 -11.02
N THR A 98 12.90 -9.07 -12.33
CA THR A 98 13.30 -7.75 -12.87
C THR A 98 12.20 -7.22 -13.75
N TYR A 99 11.68 -6.05 -13.41
CA TYR A 99 10.61 -5.38 -14.15
C TYR A 99 11.15 -4.19 -14.94
N VAL A 100 10.73 -4.07 -16.19
CA VAL A 100 10.82 -2.84 -16.99
C VAL A 100 9.40 -2.32 -17.11
N ALA A 101 9.10 -1.21 -16.43
CA ALA A 101 7.73 -0.71 -16.24
C ALA A 101 7.72 0.80 -15.97
N ASP A 102 6.56 1.43 -16.00
CA ASP A 102 6.41 2.84 -15.60
C ASP A 102 6.67 2.99 -14.09
N GLY A 103 6.41 1.96 -13.32
CA GLY A 103 6.66 1.92 -11.88
C GLY A 103 6.43 0.55 -11.27
N ILE A 104 6.73 0.46 -9.98
CA ILE A 104 6.41 -0.68 -9.11
C ILE A 104 5.57 -0.17 -7.95
N LEU A 105 4.48 -0.86 -7.70
CA LEU A 105 3.56 -0.62 -6.61
C LEU A 105 3.71 -1.73 -5.58
N VAL A 106 3.84 -1.36 -4.31
CA VAL A 106 3.81 -2.31 -3.18
C VAL A 106 2.60 -1.99 -2.33
N SER A 107 1.64 -2.91 -2.30
CA SER A 107 0.34 -2.69 -1.66
C SER A 107 0.12 -3.59 -0.46
N THR A 108 -0.66 -3.08 0.49
CA THR A 108 -1.30 -3.87 1.55
C THR A 108 -2.55 -4.57 1.00
N PRO A 109 -3.14 -5.51 1.73
CA PRO A 109 -4.47 -6.04 1.38
C PRO A 109 -5.56 -4.95 1.33
N THR A 110 -5.51 -3.97 2.23
CA THR A 110 -6.42 -2.81 2.19
C THR A 110 -6.25 -2.00 0.90
N GLY A 111 -5.01 -1.77 0.46
CA GLY A 111 -4.69 -1.07 -0.78
C GLY A 111 -4.97 -1.89 -2.05
N SER A 112 -5.24 -3.20 -1.92
CA SER A 112 -5.49 -4.07 -3.08
C SER A 112 -6.68 -3.60 -3.93
N THR A 113 -7.63 -2.88 -3.34
CA THR A 113 -8.79 -2.28 -4.01
C THR A 113 -8.58 -0.82 -4.44
N ALA A 114 -7.41 -0.23 -4.17
CA ALA A 114 -7.03 1.13 -4.56
C ALA A 114 -6.27 1.13 -5.90
N TYR A 115 -5.12 1.78 -5.99
CA TYR A 115 -4.37 1.87 -7.25
C TYR A 115 -3.85 0.50 -7.71
N ASN A 116 -3.60 -0.43 -6.79
CA ASN A 116 -3.26 -1.82 -7.14
C ASN A 116 -4.30 -2.45 -8.09
N LEU A 117 -5.60 -2.22 -7.85
CA LEU A 117 -6.66 -2.73 -8.71
C LEU A 117 -6.57 -2.11 -10.12
N SER A 118 -6.32 -0.81 -10.22
CA SER A 118 -6.15 -0.12 -11.50
C SER A 118 -4.90 -0.59 -12.26
N ALA A 119 -3.87 -1.02 -11.53
CA ALA A 119 -2.66 -1.61 -12.10
C ALA A 119 -2.81 -3.11 -12.42
N ALA A 120 -4.04 -3.65 -12.42
CA ALA A 120 -4.35 -5.07 -12.64
C ALA A 120 -3.72 -6.02 -11.60
N GLY A 121 -3.47 -5.54 -10.40
CA GLY A 121 -3.06 -6.37 -9.27
C GLY A 121 -4.23 -7.17 -8.67
N PRO A 122 -3.96 -8.26 -7.94
CA PRO A 122 -4.98 -9.07 -7.30
C PRO A 122 -5.67 -8.33 -6.16
N VAL A 123 -6.94 -8.67 -5.91
CA VAL A 123 -7.68 -8.24 -4.72
C VAL A 123 -7.45 -9.24 -3.61
N LEU A 124 -7.07 -8.74 -2.43
CA LEU A 124 -6.90 -9.54 -1.23
C LEU A 124 -7.94 -9.16 -0.18
N VAL A 125 -8.34 -10.14 0.60
CA VAL A 125 -9.17 -9.90 1.80
C VAL A 125 -8.37 -9.07 2.79
N PRO A 126 -8.94 -8.00 3.37
CA PRO A 126 -8.21 -7.06 4.22
C PRO A 126 -7.51 -7.66 5.44
N SER A 127 -8.01 -8.79 5.94
CA SER A 127 -7.44 -9.52 7.07
C SER A 127 -6.22 -10.40 6.73
N MET A 128 -5.87 -10.52 5.45
CA MET A 128 -4.68 -11.29 5.05
C MET A 128 -3.40 -10.57 5.49
N GLU A 129 -2.41 -11.37 5.86
CA GLU A 129 -1.06 -10.90 6.18
C GLU A 129 -0.13 -11.11 4.98
N ALA A 130 -0.27 -10.26 3.97
CA ALA A 130 0.46 -10.34 2.72
C ALA A 130 0.80 -8.97 2.15
N MET A 131 1.85 -8.88 1.34
CA MET A 131 2.18 -7.74 0.50
C MET A 131 1.99 -8.10 -0.96
N ILE A 132 1.52 -7.15 -1.76
CA ILE A 132 1.36 -7.29 -3.21
C ILE A 132 2.40 -6.41 -3.88
N ILE A 133 3.17 -6.97 -4.81
CA ILE A 133 4.09 -6.23 -5.67
C ILE A 133 3.50 -6.24 -7.07
N THR A 134 3.12 -5.08 -7.59
CA THR A 134 2.46 -4.95 -8.89
C THR A 134 3.25 -4.02 -9.80
N PRO A 135 3.71 -4.48 -10.97
CA PRO A 135 4.30 -3.59 -11.97
C PRO A 135 3.21 -2.72 -12.62
N ILE A 136 3.51 -1.43 -12.80
CA ILE A 136 2.62 -0.48 -13.48
C ILE A 136 3.02 -0.43 -14.94
N CYS A 137 2.12 -0.79 -15.85
CA CYS A 137 2.34 -0.82 -17.31
C CYS A 137 3.66 -1.50 -17.69
N PRO A 138 3.88 -2.78 -17.32
CA PRO A 138 5.13 -3.46 -17.64
C PRO A 138 5.28 -3.63 -19.16
N HIS A 139 6.50 -3.46 -19.66
CA HIS A 139 6.80 -3.63 -21.08
C HIS A 139 6.63 -5.08 -21.57
N SER A 140 6.78 -6.06 -20.69
CA SER A 140 6.62 -7.48 -21.02
C SER A 140 5.26 -7.99 -20.59
N LEU A 141 4.55 -8.66 -21.53
CA LEU A 141 3.23 -9.24 -21.29
C LEU A 141 3.21 -10.39 -20.28
N ASN A 142 4.36 -11.00 -19.99
CA ASN A 142 4.47 -12.13 -19.06
C ASN A 142 4.68 -11.70 -17.60
N LYS A 143 4.91 -10.42 -17.34
CA LYS A 143 5.11 -9.92 -15.97
C LYS A 143 3.77 -9.87 -15.23
N ARG A 144 3.77 -10.39 -14.02
CA ARG A 144 2.59 -10.48 -13.15
C ARG A 144 2.92 -9.91 -11.77
N SER A 145 1.87 -9.59 -11.05
CA SER A 145 2.00 -9.25 -9.63
C SER A 145 2.46 -10.46 -8.82
N LEU A 146 3.26 -10.19 -7.80
CA LEU A 146 3.68 -11.17 -6.81
C LEU A 146 2.93 -10.90 -5.51
N VAL A 147 2.53 -11.96 -4.83
CA VAL A 147 1.98 -11.90 -3.47
C VAL A 147 2.95 -12.62 -2.55
N VAL A 148 3.42 -11.91 -1.54
CA VAL A 148 4.42 -12.41 -0.59
C VAL A 148 3.92 -12.24 0.85
N SER A 149 4.51 -12.97 1.79
CA SER A 149 4.17 -12.84 3.21
C SER A 149 4.45 -11.43 3.73
N SER A 150 3.61 -10.94 4.65
CA SER A 150 3.85 -9.68 5.38
C SER A 150 5.13 -9.70 6.22
N ASN A 151 5.61 -10.90 6.58
CA ASN A 151 6.84 -11.08 7.34
C ASN A 151 8.10 -11.04 6.48
N SER A 152 7.97 -11.08 5.15
CA SER A 152 9.10 -11.01 4.24
C SER A 152 9.69 -9.60 4.17
N LYS A 153 11.00 -9.54 4.02
CA LYS A 153 11.73 -8.29 3.75
C LYS A 153 11.76 -8.04 2.25
N LEU A 154 11.10 -6.97 1.83
CA LEU A 154 11.09 -6.55 0.44
C LEU A 154 12.17 -5.49 0.18
N ARG A 155 12.98 -5.69 -0.86
CA ARG A 155 13.96 -4.73 -1.35
C ARG A 155 13.76 -4.50 -2.85
N ILE A 156 13.64 -3.23 -3.24
CA ILE A 156 13.48 -2.85 -4.63
C ILE A 156 14.67 -1.96 -5.02
N GLU A 157 15.46 -2.44 -5.97
CA GLU A 157 16.59 -1.71 -6.52
C GLU A 157 16.20 -1.15 -7.88
N VAL A 158 16.26 0.17 -8.01
CA VAL A 158 16.03 0.82 -9.30
C VAL A 158 17.38 1.10 -9.98
N GLY A 159 17.50 0.65 -11.21
CA GLY A 159 18.71 0.84 -12.01
C GLY A 159 19.12 2.30 -12.09
N LYS A 160 20.42 2.58 -12.37
CA LYS A 160 20.95 3.93 -12.49
C LYS A 160 20.17 4.70 -13.56
N THR A 161 19.32 5.60 -13.11
CA THR A 161 18.66 6.58 -13.99
C THR A 161 19.34 7.92 -13.80
N LYS A 162 19.56 8.67 -14.89
CA LYS A 162 20.02 10.07 -14.82
C LYS A 162 18.94 11.01 -14.30
N GLU A 163 17.72 10.49 -14.11
CA GLU A 163 16.50 11.23 -13.79
C GLU A 163 16.06 10.97 -12.34
N ASN A 164 15.32 11.90 -11.78
CA ASN A 164 14.81 11.80 -10.43
C ASN A 164 13.76 10.68 -10.34
N LEU A 165 13.92 9.83 -9.34
CA LEU A 165 12.89 8.87 -8.96
C LEU A 165 11.85 9.56 -8.08
N SER A 166 10.58 9.31 -8.36
CA SER A 166 9.49 9.68 -7.48
C SER A 166 9.12 8.50 -6.59
N LEU A 167 8.96 8.77 -5.32
CA LEU A 167 8.34 7.85 -4.38
C LEU A 167 7.06 8.50 -3.87
N ILE A 168 5.94 7.85 -4.14
CA ILE A 168 4.62 8.30 -3.71
C ILE A 168 4.07 7.24 -2.75
N HIS A 169 3.49 7.71 -1.63
CA HIS A 169 2.76 6.85 -0.71
C HIS A 169 1.37 7.44 -0.46
N ILE A 170 0.36 6.60 -0.45
CA ILE A 170 -1.03 6.97 -0.21
C ILE A 170 -1.57 6.24 1.01
#